data_6163444fc51ab05267b4c430412d47eb
#
_entry.id   6163444fc51ab05267b4c430412d47eb
#
_cell.length_a   1.000
_cell.length_b   1.000
_cell.length_c   1.000
_cell.angle_alpha   90.00
_cell.angle_beta   90.00
_cell.angle_gamma   90.00
#
_symmetry.space_group_name_H-M   'P 1'
#
loop_
_entity.id
_entity.type
_entity.pdbx_description
1 polymer ?
#
loop_
_entity_poly.entity_id
_entity_poly.type
_entity_poly.pdbx_seq_one_letter_code
_entity_poly.pdbx_strand_id
1 'polypeptide(L)'
;MKVIKNINNNVSICVDDNNREVIAFGKGIGFKKPPYELELSQIDRTFYDLDEHYISLLNELSEDLMSVTLEIVDKANSYLKVELSKVFYFTLADHLNFAIQRAKKGMAINNPMVNEIRHLYEKEMRLGEWAVKLIKKRLGVVLPRSEAGNIAMHFIDAEVAVSTSMEDQTEQFVEDITDIVNDTLNIIIDRNDFTYSRFVTHLKYLLKRVSNLDEAKSENVKMYEKVRAEYLYLLKTTEKIKEYMTACLGIEPSEEELLYLMLHLNRLCAREGL
;
A
#
# COMPACT_ATOMS: atom_id res chain seq x y z
N MET A 1 -32.37 -0.63 -11.84
CA MET A 1 -31.91 0.37 -10.83
C MET A 1 -32.43 1.74 -11.20
N LYS A 2 -32.86 2.53 -10.22
CA LYS A 2 -33.36 3.89 -10.45
C LYS A 2 -32.31 4.93 -10.10
N VAL A 3 -31.93 5.76 -11.08
CA VAL A 3 -31.03 6.89 -10.88
C VAL A 3 -31.75 7.99 -10.12
N ILE A 4 -31.14 8.48 -9.04
CA ILE A 4 -31.68 9.57 -8.20
C ILE A 4 -30.85 10.85 -8.34
N LYS A 5 -29.56 10.73 -8.64
CA LYS A 5 -28.66 11.88 -8.81
C LYS A 5 -27.50 11.50 -9.73
N ASN A 6 -27.13 12.38 -10.65
CA ASN A 6 -25.89 12.22 -11.41
C ASN A 6 -24.76 12.95 -10.72
N ILE A 7 -23.59 12.30 -10.63
CA ILE A 7 -22.34 12.92 -10.16
C ILE A 7 -21.63 13.55 -11.36
N ASN A 8 -21.47 12.77 -12.44
CA ASN A 8 -20.93 13.22 -13.72
C ASN A 8 -21.53 12.38 -14.86
N ASN A 9 -20.98 12.48 -16.08
CA ASN A 9 -21.54 11.78 -17.26
C ASN A 9 -21.46 10.25 -17.18
N ASN A 10 -20.58 9.70 -16.34
CA ASN A 10 -20.30 8.27 -16.25
C ASN A 10 -20.56 7.69 -14.85
N VAL A 11 -20.98 8.53 -13.89
CA VAL A 11 -21.21 8.12 -12.50
C VAL A 11 -22.53 8.69 -12.00
N SER A 12 -23.36 7.82 -11.46
CA SER A 12 -24.67 8.19 -10.90
C SER A 12 -24.95 7.50 -9.58
N ILE A 13 -25.67 8.20 -8.70
CA ILE A 13 -26.23 7.62 -7.49
C ILE A 13 -27.58 7.02 -7.87
N CYS A 14 -27.72 5.75 -7.58
CA CYS A 14 -28.90 4.96 -7.88
C CYS A 14 -29.49 4.34 -6.61
N VAL A 15 -30.71 3.87 -6.72
CA VAL A 15 -31.35 3.02 -5.73
C VAL A 15 -31.62 1.66 -6.37
N ASP A 16 -31.25 0.59 -5.68
CA ASP A 16 -31.51 -0.78 -6.11
C ASP A 16 -32.94 -1.22 -5.76
N ASP A 17 -33.32 -2.44 -6.16
CA ASP A 17 -34.67 -2.99 -5.93
C ASP A 17 -34.96 -3.24 -4.43
N ASN A 18 -33.92 -3.23 -3.57
CA ASN A 18 -34.03 -3.33 -2.10
C ASN A 18 -34.02 -1.95 -1.42
N ASN A 19 -34.15 -0.87 -2.20
CA ASN A 19 -34.11 0.50 -1.73
C ASN A 19 -32.79 0.92 -1.06
N ARG A 20 -31.65 0.29 -1.44
CA ARG A 20 -30.32 0.64 -0.99
C ARG A 20 -29.66 1.58 -1.98
N GLU A 21 -28.99 2.60 -1.46
CA GLU A 21 -28.20 3.51 -2.26
C GLU A 21 -26.95 2.83 -2.83
N VAL A 22 -26.65 3.07 -4.09
CA VAL A 22 -25.52 2.48 -4.79
C VAL A 22 -24.96 3.50 -5.79
N ILE A 23 -23.64 3.59 -5.84
CA ILE A 23 -22.96 4.37 -6.85
C ILE A 23 -22.69 3.46 -8.05
N ALA A 24 -23.28 3.80 -9.19
CA ALA A 24 -23.11 3.10 -10.46
C ALA A 24 -22.14 3.85 -11.37
N PHE A 25 -21.22 3.08 -11.94
CA PHE A 25 -20.29 3.51 -12.97
C PHE A 25 -20.70 2.87 -14.29
N GLY A 26 -20.72 3.64 -15.37
CA GLY A 26 -21.02 3.16 -16.71
C GLY A 26 -20.96 4.29 -17.73
N LYS A 27 -20.52 3.97 -18.93
CA LYS A 27 -20.32 4.97 -19.97
C LYS A 27 -21.62 5.69 -20.31
N GLY A 28 -21.67 6.99 -20.04
CA GLY A 28 -22.78 7.86 -20.44
C GLY A 28 -24.05 7.72 -19.61
N ILE A 29 -24.02 6.97 -18.48
CA ILE A 29 -25.21 6.78 -17.65
C ILE A 29 -25.72 8.07 -17.02
N GLY A 30 -24.89 9.09 -16.86
CA GLY A 30 -25.26 10.35 -16.22
C GLY A 30 -25.73 11.44 -17.19
N PHE A 31 -25.91 11.18 -18.48
CA PHE A 31 -26.36 12.19 -19.43
C PHE A 31 -27.84 12.54 -19.31
N LYS A 32 -28.67 11.60 -18.87
CA LYS A 32 -30.10 11.84 -18.69
C LYS A 32 -30.36 12.58 -17.37
N LYS A 33 -31.37 13.45 -17.39
CA LYS A 33 -31.80 14.15 -16.16
C LYS A 33 -32.54 13.18 -15.22
N PRO A 34 -32.09 12.98 -13.97
CA PRO A 34 -32.81 12.14 -13.01
C PRO A 34 -34.21 12.69 -12.66
N PRO A 35 -35.17 11.80 -12.25
CA PRO A 35 -35.01 10.35 -12.10
C PRO A 35 -35.26 9.57 -13.41
N TYR A 36 -34.56 8.45 -13.60
CA TYR A 36 -34.78 7.50 -14.69
C TYR A 36 -34.32 6.10 -14.32
N GLU A 37 -34.83 5.10 -15.06
CA GLU A 37 -34.40 3.71 -14.90
C GLU A 37 -33.12 3.45 -15.70
N LEU A 38 -32.18 2.73 -15.08
CA LEU A 38 -30.92 2.32 -15.67
C LEU A 38 -30.91 0.80 -15.83
N GLU A 39 -30.63 0.34 -17.05
CA GLU A 39 -30.49 -1.09 -17.33
C GLU A 39 -29.14 -1.61 -16.81
N LEU A 40 -29.13 -2.83 -16.30
CA LEU A 40 -27.91 -3.46 -15.77
C LEU A 40 -26.81 -3.58 -16.83
N SER A 41 -27.18 -3.73 -18.10
CA SER A 41 -26.26 -3.78 -19.23
C SER A 41 -25.46 -2.49 -19.47
N GLN A 42 -25.90 -1.37 -18.90
CA GLN A 42 -25.26 -0.07 -19.01
C GLN A 42 -24.29 0.21 -17.84
N ILE A 43 -24.28 -0.69 -16.86
CA ILE A 43 -23.49 -0.55 -15.64
C ILE A 43 -22.22 -1.39 -15.76
N ASP A 44 -21.08 -0.74 -15.72
CA ASP A 44 -19.78 -1.42 -15.70
C ASP A 44 -19.43 -1.89 -14.29
N ARG A 45 -19.81 -1.10 -13.26
CA ARG A 45 -19.47 -1.39 -11.86
C ARG A 45 -20.43 -0.70 -10.88
N THR A 46 -20.58 -1.28 -9.69
CA THR A 46 -21.36 -0.71 -8.59
C THR A 46 -20.58 -0.73 -7.29
N PHE A 47 -20.78 0.31 -6.45
CA PHE A 47 -20.25 0.40 -5.10
C PHE A 47 -21.40 0.68 -4.13
N TYR A 48 -21.55 -0.19 -3.14
CA TYR A 48 -22.52 -0.06 -2.05
C TYR A 48 -21.84 0.46 -0.80
N ASP A 49 -22.63 1.12 0.05
CA ASP A 49 -22.23 1.52 1.41
C ASP A 49 -20.97 2.42 1.43
N LEU A 50 -20.92 3.39 0.50
CA LEU A 50 -19.85 4.39 0.48
C LEU A 50 -20.23 5.58 1.35
N ASP A 51 -19.28 6.03 2.17
CA ASP A 51 -19.41 7.23 2.97
C ASP A 51 -19.56 8.49 2.10
N GLU A 52 -20.25 9.51 2.63
CA GLU A 52 -20.44 10.81 1.96
C GLU A 52 -19.13 11.46 1.51
N HIS A 53 -18.04 11.20 2.24
CA HIS A 53 -16.71 11.68 1.89
C HIS A 53 -16.27 11.22 0.51
N TYR A 54 -16.47 9.93 0.16
CA TYR A 54 -16.10 9.39 -1.16
C TYR A 54 -17.03 9.91 -2.27
N ILE A 55 -18.29 10.17 -1.94
CA ILE A 55 -19.24 10.80 -2.88
C ILE A 55 -18.78 12.23 -3.18
N SER A 56 -18.32 12.97 -2.17
CA SER A 56 -17.75 14.31 -2.37
C SER A 56 -16.51 14.28 -3.24
N LEU A 57 -15.60 13.35 -2.96
CA LEU A 57 -14.37 13.16 -3.75
C LEU A 57 -14.68 12.91 -5.23
N LEU A 58 -15.69 12.10 -5.56
CA LEU A 58 -16.09 11.82 -6.94
C LEU A 58 -16.51 13.08 -7.72
N ASN A 59 -17.02 14.12 -7.05
CA ASN A 59 -17.34 15.38 -7.70
C ASN A 59 -16.09 16.19 -8.09
N GLU A 60 -14.96 15.95 -7.43
CA GLU A 60 -13.69 16.66 -7.65
C GLU A 60 -12.79 15.95 -8.67
N LEU A 61 -13.02 14.65 -8.88
CA LEU A 61 -12.23 13.83 -9.80
C LEU A 61 -12.70 13.97 -11.23
N SER A 62 -11.75 14.05 -12.18
CA SER A 62 -12.11 13.96 -13.59
C SER A 62 -12.53 12.54 -13.97
N GLU A 63 -13.47 12.42 -14.92
CA GLU A 63 -13.93 11.13 -15.44
C GLU A 63 -12.78 10.27 -15.98
N ASP A 64 -11.85 10.89 -16.70
CA ASP A 64 -10.68 10.21 -17.25
C ASP A 64 -9.77 9.66 -16.17
N LEU A 65 -9.56 10.40 -15.07
CA LEU A 65 -8.75 9.95 -13.94
C LEU A 65 -9.41 8.75 -13.25
N MET A 66 -10.72 8.84 -13.01
CA MET A 66 -11.44 7.73 -12.38
C MET A 66 -11.40 6.48 -13.27
N SER A 67 -11.60 6.63 -14.58
CA SER A 67 -11.48 5.52 -15.54
C SER A 67 -10.09 4.86 -15.51
N VAL A 68 -9.03 5.66 -15.47
CA VAL A 68 -7.65 5.16 -15.38
C VAL A 68 -7.42 4.46 -14.04
N THR A 69 -7.96 4.99 -12.94
CA THR A 69 -7.84 4.37 -11.61
C THR A 69 -8.53 3.01 -11.57
N LEU A 70 -9.74 2.90 -12.12
CA LEU A 70 -10.45 1.62 -12.24
C LEU A 70 -9.60 0.59 -13.00
N GLU A 71 -9.02 0.97 -14.15
CA GLU A 71 -8.14 0.11 -14.94
C GLU A 71 -6.89 -0.33 -14.16
N ILE A 72 -6.31 0.57 -13.35
CA ILE A 72 -5.14 0.27 -12.50
C ILE A 72 -5.50 -0.74 -11.42
N VAL A 73 -6.62 -0.54 -10.71
CA VAL A 73 -7.02 -1.44 -9.62
C VAL A 73 -7.45 -2.81 -10.14
N ASP A 74 -8.14 -2.87 -11.29
CA ASP A 74 -8.50 -4.15 -11.92
C ASP A 74 -7.27 -4.94 -12.36
N LYS A 75 -6.26 -4.25 -12.89
CA LYS A 75 -4.97 -4.86 -13.20
C LYS A 75 -4.27 -5.35 -11.94
N ALA A 76 -4.34 -4.57 -10.84
CA ALA A 76 -3.76 -4.96 -9.56
C ALA A 76 -4.41 -6.24 -9.02
N ASN A 77 -5.73 -6.28 -8.92
CA ASN A 77 -6.48 -7.45 -8.45
C ASN A 77 -6.09 -8.72 -9.23
N SER A 78 -6.02 -8.61 -10.55
CA SER A 78 -5.65 -9.73 -11.43
C SER A 78 -4.18 -10.14 -11.29
N TYR A 79 -3.27 -9.18 -11.18
CA TYR A 79 -1.82 -9.42 -11.17
C TYR A 79 -1.32 -9.89 -9.80
N LEU A 80 -1.81 -9.28 -8.72
CA LEU A 80 -1.47 -9.64 -7.34
C LEU A 80 -2.31 -10.82 -6.82
N LYS A 81 -3.39 -11.20 -7.54
CA LYS A 81 -4.35 -12.24 -7.15
C LYS A 81 -5.01 -11.96 -5.80
N VAL A 82 -5.34 -10.71 -5.55
CA VAL A 82 -6.03 -10.22 -4.35
C VAL A 82 -7.32 -9.51 -4.74
N GLU A 83 -8.28 -9.44 -3.84
CA GLU A 83 -9.47 -8.60 -3.98
C GLU A 83 -9.31 -7.37 -3.09
N LEU A 84 -8.82 -6.27 -3.70
CA LEU A 84 -8.64 -5.01 -3.00
C LEU A 84 -10.00 -4.41 -2.60
N SER A 85 -10.03 -3.76 -1.45
CA SER A 85 -11.26 -3.20 -0.90
C SER A 85 -11.91 -2.19 -1.83
N LYS A 86 -13.24 -2.02 -1.73
CA LYS A 86 -13.97 -1.03 -2.53
C LYS A 86 -13.48 0.40 -2.28
N VAL A 87 -13.09 0.70 -1.04
CA VAL A 87 -12.53 1.99 -0.63
C VAL A 87 -11.22 2.29 -1.33
N PHE A 88 -10.43 1.27 -1.64
CA PHE A 88 -9.13 1.43 -2.29
C PHE A 88 -9.20 2.13 -3.64
N TYR A 89 -10.27 1.92 -4.41
CA TYR A 89 -10.48 2.64 -5.69
C TYR A 89 -10.49 4.15 -5.50
N PHE A 90 -11.07 4.62 -4.41
CA PHE A 90 -11.21 6.05 -4.12
C PHE A 90 -9.95 6.64 -3.50
N THR A 91 -9.31 5.92 -2.58
CA THR A 91 -8.05 6.36 -1.97
C THR A 91 -6.92 6.44 -2.99
N LEU A 92 -6.85 5.48 -3.93
CA LEU A 92 -5.88 5.55 -5.02
C LEU A 92 -6.23 6.70 -5.99
N ALA A 93 -7.51 6.92 -6.32
CA ALA A 93 -7.93 8.01 -7.19
C ALA A 93 -7.56 9.37 -6.60
N ASP A 94 -7.76 9.58 -5.30
CA ASP A 94 -7.35 10.80 -4.59
C ASP A 94 -5.84 11.00 -4.65
N HIS A 95 -5.05 9.95 -4.33
CA HIS A 95 -3.60 9.99 -4.46
C HIS A 95 -3.15 10.39 -5.87
N LEU A 96 -3.71 9.75 -6.91
CA LEU A 96 -3.36 10.03 -8.29
C LEU A 96 -3.75 11.45 -8.71
N ASN A 97 -4.90 11.95 -8.26
CA ASN A 97 -5.33 13.33 -8.49
C ASN A 97 -4.31 14.31 -7.91
N PHE A 98 -3.89 14.07 -6.67
CA PHE A 98 -2.89 14.91 -6.00
C PHE A 98 -1.51 14.83 -6.68
N ALA A 99 -1.08 13.63 -7.09
CA ALA A 99 0.17 13.42 -7.82
C ALA A 99 0.19 14.15 -9.16
N ILE A 100 -0.92 14.11 -9.91
CA ILE A 100 -1.09 14.81 -11.19
C ILE A 100 -1.05 16.34 -10.97
N GLN A 101 -1.74 16.84 -9.95
CA GLN A 101 -1.73 18.28 -9.65
C GLN A 101 -0.33 18.76 -9.29
N ARG A 102 0.43 18.01 -8.48
CA ARG A 102 1.84 18.29 -8.16
C ARG A 102 2.71 18.30 -9.40
N ALA A 103 2.58 17.27 -10.24
CA ALA A 103 3.38 17.16 -11.47
C ALA A 103 3.13 18.36 -12.41
N LYS A 104 1.89 18.80 -12.57
CA LYS A 104 1.53 19.99 -13.35
C LYS A 104 2.14 21.28 -12.79
N LYS A 105 2.38 21.35 -11.49
CA LYS A 105 3.04 22.47 -10.81
C LYS A 105 4.57 22.33 -10.74
N GLY A 106 5.15 21.29 -11.36
CA GLY A 106 6.59 21.02 -11.32
C GLY A 106 7.13 20.59 -9.96
N MET A 107 6.25 20.19 -9.04
CA MET A 107 6.63 19.73 -7.70
C MET A 107 6.83 18.22 -7.70
N ALA A 108 8.07 17.76 -7.54
CA ALA A 108 8.41 16.35 -7.37
C ALA A 108 8.62 16.03 -5.88
N ILE A 109 8.00 14.96 -5.41
CA ILE A 109 8.30 14.37 -4.10
C ILE A 109 9.25 13.20 -4.33
N ASN A 110 10.44 13.28 -3.73
CA ASN A 110 11.36 12.14 -3.69
C ASN A 110 10.95 11.22 -2.55
N ASN A 111 10.56 10.00 -2.90
CA ASN A 111 10.35 8.95 -1.92
C ASN A 111 11.68 8.21 -1.69
N PRO A 112 12.31 8.33 -0.52
CA PRO A 112 13.59 7.69 -0.23
C PRO A 112 13.47 6.15 -0.18
N MET A 113 12.24 5.63 0.00
CA MET A 113 11.98 4.19 0.05
C MET A 113 11.85 3.52 -1.32
N VAL A 114 11.89 4.24 -2.44
CA VAL A 114 11.66 3.67 -3.78
C VAL A 114 12.62 2.51 -4.09
N ASN A 115 13.87 2.61 -3.65
CA ASN A 115 14.85 1.53 -3.86
C ASN A 115 14.53 0.30 -3.01
N GLU A 116 14.10 0.48 -1.78
CA GLU A 116 13.69 -0.61 -0.89
C GLU A 116 12.43 -1.29 -1.44
N ILE A 117 11.42 -0.51 -1.81
CA ILE A 117 10.19 -1.02 -2.43
C ILE A 117 10.51 -1.82 -3.69
N ARG A 118 11.43 -1.36 -4.52
CA ARG A 118 11.85 -2.04 -5.76
C ARG A 118 12.42 -3.44 -5.50
N HIS A 119 13.16 -3.61 -4.42
CA HIS A 119 13.79 -4.90 -4.09
C HIS A 119 12.85 -5.82 -3.30
N LEU A 120 12.05 -5.26 -2.43
CA LEU A 120 11.23 -6.02 -1.50
C LEU A 120 9.81 -6.33 -2.04
N TYR A 121 9.28 -5.46 -2.92
CA TYR A 121 7.93 -5.50 -3.47
C TYR A 121 7.96 -5.39 -4.99
N GLU A 122 8.65 -6.35 -5.62
CA GLU A 122 8.91 -6.29 -7.07
C GLU A 122 7.62 -6.27 -7.90
N LYS A 123 6.60 -7.02 -7.47
CA LYS A 123 5.31 -7.10 -8.18
C LYS A 123 4.58 -5.76 -8.10
N GLU A 124 4.48 -5.19 -6.90
CA GLU A 124 3.80 -3.94 -6.63
C GLU A 124 4.54 -2.77 -7.30
N MET A 125 5.88 -2.80 -7.28
CA MET A 125 6.71 -1.84 -7.98
C MET A 125 6.53 -1.89 -9.50
N ARG A 126 6.50 -3.09 -10.11
CA ARG A 126 6.19 -3.26 -11.54
C ARG A 126 4.80 -2.73 -11.89
N LEU A 127 3.85 -2.94 -11.00
CA LEU A 127 2.49 -2.42 -11.17
C LEU A 127 2.46 -0.89 -11.07
N GLY A 128 3.18 -0.29 -10.12
CA GLY A 128 3.35 1.16 -10.01
C GLY A 128 4.01 1.77 -11.26
N GLU A 129 5.06 1.14 -11.79
CA GLU A 129 5.72 1.56 -13.03
C GLU A 129 4.78 1.46 -14.25
N TRP A 130 3.95 0.42 -14.30
CA TRP A 130 2.93 0.27 -15.33
C TRP A 130 1.85 1.34 -15.20
N ALA A 131 1.38 1.64 -13.98
CA ALA A 131 0.40 2.67 -13.72
C ALA A 131 0.88 4.06 -14.16
N VAL A 132 2.12 4.43 -13.86
CA VAL A 132 2.72 5.69 -14.34
C VAL A 132 2.74 5.77 -15.86
N LYS A 133 3.07 4.67 -16.56
CA LYS A 133 3.03 4.61 -18.03
C LYS A 133 1.62 4.74 -18.57
N LEU A 134 0.63 4.11 -17.93
CA LEU A 134 -0.79 4.20 -18.29
C LEU A 134 -1.30 5.63 -18.14
N ILE A 135 -1.00 6.30 -17.02
CA ILE A 135 -1.37 7.69 -16.77
C ILE A 135 -0.81 8.61 -17.87
N LYS A 136 0.48 8.43 -18.21
CA LYS A 136 1.07 9.19 -19.34
C LYS A 136 0.33 8.94 -20.65
N LYS A 137 0.00 7.69 -20.95
CA LYS A 137 -0.68 7.30 -22.20
C LYS A 137 -2.10 7.84 -22.28
N ARG A 138 -2.86 7.77 -21.18
CA ARG A 138 -4.30 8.07 -21.16
C ARG A 138 -4.61 9.54 -20.84
N LEU A 139 -3.82 10.14 -19.93
CA LEU A 139 -4.06 11.51 -19.43
C LEU A 139 -3.03 12.52 -19.94
N GLY A 140 -1.98 12.07 -20.67
CA GLY A 140 -0.92 12.96 -21.18
C GLY A 140 0.00 13.53 -20.10
N VAL A 141 -0.11 13.10 -18.85
CA VAL A 141 0.66 13.66 -17.72
C VAL A 141 1.88 12.78 -17.46
N VAL A 142 3.06 13.39 -17.38
CA VAL A 142 4.31 12.72 -17.02
C VAL A 142 4.51 12.87 -15.52
N LEU A 143 4.35 11.77 -14.80
CA LEU A 143 4.64 11.71 -13.37
C LEU A 143 6.15 11.46 -13.13
N PRO A 144 6.72 11.95 -12.02
CA PRO A 144 8.08 11.62 -11.60
C PRO A 144 8.26 10.11 -11.42
N ARG A 145 9.49 9.60 -11.63
CA ARG A 145 9.78 8.16 -11.45
C ARG A 145 9.52 7.66 -10.02
N SER A 146 9.70 8.53 -9.03
CA SER A 146 9.40 8.23 -7.63
C SER A 146 7.92 7.91 -7.39
N GLU A 147 7.01 8.40 -8.24
CA GLU A 147 5.57 8.18 -8.07
C GLU A 147 5.18 6.70 -8.30
N ALA A 148 5.97 5.95 -9.08
CA ALA A 148 5.79 4.51 -9.20
C ALA A 148 5.93 3.79 -7.84
N GLY A 149 6.90 4.22 -7.01
CA GLY A 149 7.07 3.72 -5.65
C GLY A 149 5.94 4.14 -4.71
N ASN A 150 5.43 5.37 -4.84
CA ASN A 150 4.29 5.83 -4.05
C ASN A 150 3.03 5.02 -4.37
N ILE A 151 2.75 4.76 -5.64
CA ILE A 151 1.64 3.92 -6.08
C ILE A 151 1.83 2.47 -5.58
N ALA A 152 3.06 1.93 -5.64
CA ALA A 152 3.37 0.61 -5.11
C ALA A 152 3.07 0.51 -3.61
N MET A 153 3.40 1.56 -2.82
CA MET A 153 3.07 1.61 -1.39
C MET A 153 1.57 1.50 -1.14
N HIS A 154 0.74 2.18 -1.94
CA HIS A 154 -0.71 2.05 -1.81
C HIS A 154 -1.20 0.61 -2.02
N PHE A 155 -0.61 -0.13 -2.97
CA PHE A 155 -0.94 -1.54 -3.15
C PHE A 155 -0.49 -2.40 -1.96
N ILE A 156 0.73 -2.18 -1.47
CA ILE A 156 1.26 -2.88 -0.30
C ILE A 156 0.35 -2.69 0.91
N ASP A 157 0.00 -1.44 1.21
CA ASP A 157 -0.90 -1.11 2.33
C ASP A 157 -2.28 -1.76 2.17
N ALA A 158 -2.82 -1.76 0.95
CA ALA A 158 -4.12 -2.36 0.67
C ALA A 158 -4.11 -3.89 0.75
N GLU A 159 -3.02 -4.56 0.36
CA GLU A 159 -2.87 -6.01 0.52
C GLU A 159 -2.79 -6.42 1.98
N VAL A 160 -2.10 -5.62 2.82
CA VAL A 160 -2.08 -5.82 4.27
C VAL A 160 -3.49 -5.70 4.84
N ALA A 161 -4.29 -4.70 4.40
CA ALA A 161 -5.66 -4.49 4.87
C ALA A 161 -6.64 -5.62 4.47
N VAL A 162 -6.39 -6.35 3.39
CA VAL A 162 -7.22 -7.51 2.99
C VAL A 162 -6.96 -8.72 3.86
N SER A 163 -5.80 -8.83 4.50
CA SER A 163 -5.43 -9.94 5.38
C SER A 163 -5.92 -9.75 6.84
N THR A 164 -7.18 -9.34 7.02
CA THR A 164 -7.77 -8.92 8.31
C THR A 164 -7.68 -9.91 9.48
N SER A 165 -7.47 -11.21 9.24
CA SER A 165 -7.13 -12.17 10.31
C SER A 165 -5.65 -12.12 10.75
N MET A 166 -4.80 -11.40 10.00
CA MET A 166 -3.39 -11.17 10.31
C MET A 166 -3.11 -9.78 10.89
N GLU A 167 -4.07 -8.85 10.85
CA GLU A 167 -3.84 -7.47 11.34
C GLU A 167 -3.57 -7.44 12.83
N ASP A 168 -4.41 -8.05 13.66
CA ASP A 168 -4.20 -8.12 15.10
C ASP A 168 -2.88 -8.83 15.45
N GLN A 169 -2.55 -9.91 14.73
CA GLN A 169 -1.28 -10.62 14.91
C GLN A 169 -0.09 -9.82 14.42
N THR A 170 -0.26 -9.05 13.33
CA THR A 170 0.80 -8.20 12.76
C THR A 170 1.09 -7.00 13.65
N GLU A 171 0.07 -6.36 14.20
CA GLU A 171 0.25 -5.26 15.14
C GLU A 171 0.91 -5.74 16.43
N GLN A 172 0.45 -6.86 17.00
CA GLN A 172 1.05 -7.44 18.17
C GLN A 172 2.52 -7.82 17.93
N PHE A 173 2.83 -8.41 16.77
CA PHE A 173 4.21 -8.76 16.39
C PHE A 173 5.12 -7.52 16.31
N VAL A 174 4.64 -6.42 15.75
CA VAL A 174 5.38 -5.15 15.67
C VAL A 174 5.60 -4.57 17.07
N GLU A 175 4.57 -4.59 17.93
CA GLU A 175 4.65 -4.12 19.32
C GLU A 175 5.68 -4.95 20.11
N ASP A 176 5.57 -6.27 20.07
CA ASP A 176 6.48 -7.16 20.79
C ASP A 176 7.94 -6.98 20.36
N ILE A 177 8.21 -6.83 19.06
CA ILE A 177 9.56 -6.54 18.57
C ILE A 177 10.02 -5.14 19.00
N THR A 178 9.14 -4.15 18.97
CA THR A 178 9.46 -2.79 19.44
C THR A 178 9.84 -2.80 20.92
N ASP A 179 9.10 -3.56 21.75
CA ASP A 179 9.39 -3.72 23.15
C ASP A 179 10.72 -4.47 23.39
N ILE A 180 11.02 -5.53 22.63
CA ILE A 180 12.33 -6.19 22.68
C ILE A 180 13.46 -5.21 22.37
N VAL A 181 13.29 -4.32 21.38
CA VAL A 181 14.30 -3.30 21.04
C VAL A 181 14.46 -2.29 22.17
N ASN A 182 13.36 -1.74 22.70
CA ASN A 182 13.37 -0.79 23.80
C ASN A 182 14.10 -1.38 25.02
N ASP A 183 13.73 -2.62 25.41
CA ASP A 183 14.28 -3.29 26.58
C ASP A 183 15.76 -3.65 26.43
N THR A 184 16.16 -4.14 25.26
CA THR A 184 17.52 -4.62 25.05
C THR A 184 18.55 -3.52 24.87
N LEU A 185 18.12 -2.40 24.24
CA LEU A 185 18.99 -1.25 23.98
C LEU A 185 18.80 -0.13 24.99
N ASN A 186 17.82 -0.29 25.90
CA ASN A 186 17.46 0.72 26.90
C ASN A 186 17.17 2.08 26.29
N ILE A 187 16.36 2.09 25.22
CA ILE A 187 15.90 3.28 24.50
C ILE A 187 14.37 3.35 24.54
N ILE A 188 13.82 4.52 24.24
CA ILE A 188 12.39 4.72 23.97
C ILE A 188 12.25 5.21 22.56
N ILE A 189 11.78 4.35 21.67
CA ILE A 189 11.61 4.67 20.26
C ILE A 189 10.46 5.67 20.07
N ASP A 190 10.71 6.78 19.38
CA ASP A 190 9.66 7.68 18.93
C ASP A 190 8.88 7.04 17.79
N ARG A 191 7.65 6.60 18.08
CA ARG A 191 6.74 5.94 17.14
C ARG A 191 6.24 6.84 16.02
N ASN A 192 6.36 8.17 16.15
CA ASN A 192 6.00 9.13 15.13
C ASN A 192 7.16 9.42 14.16
N ASP A 193 8.35 8.88 14.44
CA ASP A 193 9.51 9.10 13.60
C ASP A 193 9.43 8.31 12.29
N PHE A 194 9.92 8.93 11.22
CA PHE A 194 9.99 8.31 9.91
C PHE A 194 10.84 7.03 9.88
N THR A 195 11.90 6.97 10.69
CA THR A 195 12.77 5.79 10.80
C THR A 195 12.03 4.61 11.43
N TYR A 196 11.18 4.88 12.44
CA TYR A 196 10.32 3.87 13.01
C TYR A 196 9.29 3.34 12.01
N SER A 197 8.63 4.24 11.27
CA SER A 197 7.68 3.83 10.23
C SER A 197 8.31 2.90 9.18
N ARG A 198 9.57 3.15 8.81
CA ARG A 198 10.34 2.27 7.90
C ARG A 198 10.66 0.92 8.54
N PHE A 199 11.03 0.92 9.80
CA PHE A 199 11.28 -0.31 10.57
C PHE A 199 10.00 -1.17 10.64
N VAL A 200 8.86 -0.58 10.98
CA VAL A 200 7.55 -1.25 11.00
C VAL A 200 7.20 -1.84 9.63
N THR A 201 7.39 -1.06 8.56
CA THR A 201 7.14 -1.53 7.19
C THR A 201 8.00 -2.74 6.86
N HIS A 202 9.28 -2.74 7.28
CA HIS A 202 10.17 -3.87 7.08
C HIS A 202 9.72 -5.10 7.87
N LEU A 203 9.31 -4.95 9.13
CA LEU A 203 8.77 -6.06 9.94
C LEU A 203 7.51 -6.67 9.34
N LYS A 204 6.58 -5.85 8.88
CA LYS A 204 5.35 -6.30 8.20
C LYS A 204 5.68 -7.10 6.94
N TYR A 205 6.67 -6.63 6.17
CA TYR A 205 7.16 -7.35 5.00
C TYR A 205 7.75 -8.71 5.35
N LEU A 206 8.59 -8.75 6.38
CA LEU A 206 9.25 -9.96 6.85
C LEU A 206 8.22 -11.02 7.24
N LEU A 207 7.17 -10.62 7.97
CA LEU A 207 6.02 -11.50 8.27
C LEU A 207 5.36 -12.06 7.02
N LYS A 208 5.07 -11.22 6.05
CA LYS A 208 4.41 -11.61 4.78
C LYS A 208 5.27 -12.61 3.99
N ARG A 209 6.58 -12.40 3.95
CA ARG A 209 7.52 -13.25 3.23
C ARG A 209 7.67 -14.63 3.86
N VAL A 210 7.82 -14.65 5.19
CA VAL A 210 7.91 -15.88 5.96
C VAL A 210 6.64 -16.72 5.82
N SER A 211 5.46 -16.08 5.79
CA SER A 211 4.18 -16.76 5.58
C SER A 211 4.03 -17.39 4.19
N ASN A 212 4.76 -16.91 3.19
CA ASN A 212 4.65 -17.37 1.79
C ASN A 212 5.68 -18.45 1.40
N LEU A 213 6.51 -18.96 2.35
CA LEU A 213 7.51 -20.01 2.13
C LEU A 213 8.45 -19.78 0.91
N ASP A 214 8.69 -18.54 0.52
CA ASP A 214 9.66 -18.22 -0.50
C ASP A 214 11.08 -18.37 0.08
N GLU A 215 11.69 -19.52 -0.16
CA GLU A 215 13.10 -19.76 0.13
C GLU A 215 13.98 -18.90 -0.80
N ALA A 216 14.23 -17.67 -0.40
CA ALA A 216 15.26 -16.88 -1.07
C ALA A 216 16.63 -17.38 -0.62
N LYS A 217 17.40 -17.92 -1.56
CA LYS A 217 18.81 -18.20 -1.33
C LYS A 217 19.52 -16.88 -1.06
N SER A 218 20.07 -16.74 0.13
CA SER A 218 20.80 -15.56 0.56
C SER A 218 22.07 -15.40 -0.30
N GLU A 219 22.15 -14.35 -1.09
CA GLU A 219 23.36 -13.94 -1.80
C GLU A 219 24.28 -13.06 -0.93
N ASN A 220 23.82 -12.66 0.26
CA ASN A 220 24.42 -11.62 1.09
C ASN A 220 25.09 -12.14 2.40
N VAL A 221 25.37 -13.44 2.52
CA VAL A 221 25.99 -14.05 3.74
C VAL A 221 27.26 -13.30 4.18
N LYS A 222 28.16 -12.98 3.23
CA LYS A 222 29.39 -12.24 3.55
C LYS A 222 29.16 -10.82 4.05
N MET A 223 28.03 -10.21 3.63
CA MET A 223 27.65 -8.88 4.08
C MET A 223 27.07 -8.94 5.50
N TYR A 224 26.27 -9.97 5.80
CA TYR A 224 25.76 -10.22 7.15
C TYR A 224 26.90 -10.39 8.17
N GLU A 225 27.91 -11.21 7.86
CA GLU A 225 29.07 -11.39 8.74
C GLU A 225 29.81 -10.07 9.02
N LYS A 226 29.98 -9.20 8.01
CA LYS A 226 30.60 -7.88 8.19
C LYS A 226 29.76 -6.96 9.07
N VAL A 227 28.47 -6.85 8.81
CA VAL A 227 27.54 -6.01 9.60
C VAL A 227 27.46 -6.52 11.04
N ARG A 228 27.40 -7.84 11.22
CA ARG A 228 27.43 -8.48 12.53
C ARG A 228 28.71 -8.15 13.31
N ALA A 229 29.87 -8.13 12.67
CA ALA A 229 31.13 -7.77 13.28
C ALA A 229 31.26 -6.28 13.61
N GLU A 230 30.63 -5.42 12.83
CA GLU A 230 30.64 -3.96 12.98
C GLU A 230 29.68 -3.49 14.08
N TYR A 231 28.46 -4.07 14.14
CA TYR A 231 27.41 -3.65 15.08
C TYR A 231 27.20 -4.66 16.22
N LEU A 232 28.29 -4.95 16.98
CA LEU A 232 28.27 -5.92 18.07
C LEU A 232 27.21 -5.60 19.15
N TYR A 233 26.92 -4.34 19.39
CA TYR A 233 25.93 -3.89 20.36
C TYR A 233 24.48 -4.29 19.98
N LEU A 234 24.20 -4.57 18.70
CA LEU A 234 22.90 -5.02 18.22
C LEU A 234 22.71 -6.55 18.31
N LEU A 235 23.79 -7.32 18.53
CA LEU A 235 23.70 -8.79 18.47
C LEU A 235 22.69 -9.36 19.45
N LYS A 236 22.70 -8.89 20.68
CA LYS A 236 21.77 -9.35 21.71
C LYS A 236 20.31 -9.08 21.33
N THR A 237 20.04 -7.91 20.76
CA THR A 237 18.71 -7.51 20.30
C THR A 237 18.28 -8.35 19.11
N THR A 238 19.16 -8.50 18.13
CA THR A 238 18.90 -9.29 16.92
C THR A 238 18.61 -10.75 17.27
N GLU A 239 19.39 -11.35 18.21
CA GLU A 239 19.20 -12.74 18.64
C GLU A 239 17.87 -12.94 19.36
N LYS A 240 17.48 -12.02 20.25
CA LYS A 240 16.17 -12.05 20.91
C LYS A 240 15.00 -11.91 19.92
N ILE A 241 15.15 -11.03 18.94
CA ILE A 241 14.13 -10.90 17.88
C ILE A 241 14.05 -12.19 17.06
N LYS A 242 15.18 -12.79 16.70
CA LYS A 242 15.23 -14.08 16.01
C LYS A 242 14.53 -15.19 16.81
N GLU A 243 14.82 -15.31 18.11
CA GLU A 243 14.18 -16.27 19.02
C GLU A 243 12.66 -16.05 19.06
N TYR A 244 12.23 -14.80 19.23
CA TYR A 244 10.81 -14.42 19.24
C TYR A 244 10.13 -14.78 17.91
N MET A 245 10.73 -14.42 16.78
CA MET A 245 10.19 -14.74 15.45
C MET A 245 10.08 -16.24 15.23
N THR A 246 11.10 -17.01 15.61
CA THR A 246 11.08 -18.47 15.49
C THR A 246 9.96 -19.08 16.35
N ALA A 247 9.77 -18.57 17.56
CA ALA A 247 8.70 -19.03 18.44
C ALA A 247 7.30 -18.67 17.93
N CYS A 248 7.11 -17.46 17.38
CA CYS A 248 5.79 -16.99 16.90
C CYS A 248 5.41 -17.55 15.53
N LEU A 249 6.39 -17.65 14.62
CA LEU A 249 6.15 -18.00 13.22
C LEU A 249 6.46 -19.47 12.90
N GLY A 250 7.16 -20.17 13.81
CA GLY A 250 7.63 -21.53 13.57
C GLY A 250 8.72 -21.64 12.49
N ILE A 251 9.28 -20.51 12.04
CA ILE A 251 10.26 -20.43 10.95
C ILE A 251 11.44 -19.57 11.39
N GLU A 252 12.65 -20.07 11.17
CA GLU A 252 13.86 -19.35 11.48
C GLU A 252 14.16 -18.30 10.40
N PRO A 253 14.35 -17.00 10.77
CA PRO A 253 14.74 -15.96 9.83
C PRO A 253 16.09 -16.25 9.15
N SER A 254 16.18 -16.02 7.86
CA SER A 254 17.43 -16.18 7.11
C SER A 254 18.47 -15.12 7.50
N GLU A 255 19.75 -15.37 7.18
CA GLU A 255 20.82 -14.40 7.41
C GLU A 255 20.60 -13.07 6.67
N GLU A 256 19.93 -13.10 5.52
CA GLU A 256 19.57 -11.90 4.78
C GLU A 256 18.50 -11.07 5.51
N GLU A 257 17.54 -11.71 6.11
CA GLU A 257 16.51 -11.06 6.93
C GLU A 257 17.11 -10.44 8.19
N LEU A 258 18.03 -11.18 8.85
CA LEU A 258 18.76 -10.66 9.99
C LEU A 258 19.68 -9.49 9.61
N LEU A 259 20.31 -9.52 8.44
CA LEU A 259 21.09 -8.39 7.92
C LEU A 259 20.22 -7.14 7.79
N TYR A 260 19.08 -7.23 7.10
CA TYR A 260 18.18 -6.09 6.95
C TYR A 260 17.65 -5.59 8.29
N LEU A 261 17.30 -6.49 9.20
CA LEU A 261 16.88 -6.15 10.55
C LEU A 261 17.97 -5.35 11.28
N MET A 262 19.22 -5.82 11.27
CA MET A 262 20.36 -5.11 11.92
C MET A 262 20.57 -3.71 11.33
N LEU A 263 20.45 -3.55 10.02
CA LEU A 263 20.60 -2.25 9.37
C LEU A 263 19.48 -1.26 9.78
N HIS A 264 18.26 -1.75 9.94
CA HIS A 264 17.15 -0.93 10.43
C HIS A 264 17.30 -0.59 11.91
N LEU A 265 17.72 -1.54 12.75
CA LEU A 265 18.03 -1.31 14.16
C LEU A 265 19.14 -0.28 14.33
N ASN A 266 20.23 -0.38 13.55
CA ASN A 266 21.31 0.60 13.58
C ASN A 266 20.81 2.02 13.27
N ARG A 267 19.91 2.16 12.29
CA ARG A 267 19.32 3.49 11.96
C ARG A 267 18.45 4.05 13.08
N LEU A 268 17.69 3.18 13.77
CA LEU A 268 16.90 3.58 14.94
C LEU A 268 17.83 4.06 16.07
N CYS A 269 18.87 3.30 16.38
CA CYS A 269 19.84 3.63 17.42
C CYS A 269 20.60 4.94 17.13
N ALA A 270 21.07 5.14 15.90
CA ALA A 270 21.78 6.34 15.50
C ALA A 270 20.95 7.62 15.68
N ARG A 271 19.62 7.51 15.66
CA ARG A 271 18.72 8.61 15.92
C ARG A 271 18.55 8.91 17.40
N GLU A 272 18.52 7.86 18.22
CA GLU A 272 18.40 7.94 19.67
C GLU A 272 19.74 8.26 20.39
N GLY A 273 20.82 8.46 19.61
CA GLY A 273 22.12 8.92 20.12
C GLY A 273 23.03 7.79 20.60
N LEU A 274 22.80 6.55 20.14
CA LEU A 274 23.66 5.38 20.35
C LEU A 274 24.62 5.13 19.19
#